data_6e1177ea805471cb034c869f3eb5ba65
#
_entry.id   6e1177ea805471cb034c869f3eb5ba65
#
_cell.length_a   1.000
_cell.length_b   1.000
_cell.length_c   1.000
_cell.angle_alpha   90.00
_cell.angle_beta   90.00
_cell.angle_gamma   90.00
#
_symmetry.space_group_name_H-M   'P 1'
#
loop_
_entity.id
_entity.type
_entity.pdbx_description
1 polymer ?
#
loop_
_entity_poly.entity_id
_entity_poly.type
_entity_poly.pdbx_seq_one_letter_code
_entity_poly.pdbx_strand_id
1 'polypeptide(L)'
;MTKHAINPKELFDSLQYGFSQIVVSQGSRIVSISGQVAWDERGQIVGPGDLRRQTFRALENLETAMRAAGGTLGDIASLRIYIVQAAIDDTRPVRDGLLAFFPDNPPATTWIGVPGLARPEFLIEIEAFAVLD
;
A
#
# COMPACT_ATOMS: atom_id res chain seq x y z
N MET A 1 5.63 -6.25 -19.66
CA MET A 1 5.80 -6.50 -18.23
C MET A 1 4.95 -7.69 -17.80
N THR A 2 5.47 -8.54 -16.94
CA THR A 2 4.72 -9.63 -16.35
C THR A 2 4.79 -9.52 -14.82
N LYS A 3 3.72 -9.91 -14.17
CA LYS A 3 3.64 -9.95 -12.72
C LYS A 3 2.92 -11.24 -12.31
N HIS A 4 3.56 -12.02 -11.44
CA HIS A 4 3.01 -13.26 -10.94
C HIS A 4 2.96 -13.23 -9.43
N ALA A 5 1.77 -13.41 -8.87
CA ALA A 5 1.59 -13.60 -7.45
C ALA A 5 1.63 -15.09 -7.14
N ILE A 6 2.45 -15.47 -6.18
CA ILE A 6 2.63 -16.86 -5.78
C ILE A 6 2.33 -16.98 -4.28
N ASN A 7 1.39 -17.86 -3.95
CA ASN A 7 0.96 -18.05 -2.56
C ASN A 7 1.01 -19.54 -2.22
N PRO A 8 2.19 -20.06 -1.81
CA PRO A 8 2.34 -21.46 -1.44
C PRO A 8 1.42 -21.84 -0.28
N LYS A 9 0.88 -23.05 -0.34
CA LYS A 9 -0.02 -23.55 0.72
C LYS A 9 0.67 -23.70 2.07
N GLU A 10 1.99 -23.85 2.08
CA GLU A 10 2.79 -23.97 3.29
C GLU A 10 2.93 -22.66 4.04
N LEU A 11 2.63 -21.54 3.39
CA LEU A 11 2.64 -20.22 4.02
C LEU A 11 1.24 -19.79 4.44
N PHE A 12 1.19 -18.87 5.39
CA PHE A 12 -0.06 -18.29 5.87
C PHE A 12 -0.91 -17.76 4.71
N ASP A 13 -2.23 -17.97 4.77
CA ASP A 13 -3.15 -17.46 3.75
C ASP A 13 -3.28 -15.95 3.86
N SER A 14 -2.42 -15.24 3.15
CA SER A 14 -2.37 -13.78 3.19
C SER A 14 -3.40 -13.10 2.30
N LEU A 15 -3.97 -13.82 1.34
CA LEU A 15 -4.95 -13.22 0.41
C LEU A 15 -6.19 -12.73 1.16
N GLN A 16 -6.56 -13.37 2.26
CA GLN A 16 -7.67 -12.90 3.09
C GLN A 16 -7.41 -11.53 3.71
N TYR A 17 -6.14 -11.13 3.81
CA TYR A 17 -5.73 -9.82 4.33
C TYR A 17 -5.35 -8.85 3.22
N GLY A 18 -5.52 -9.23 1.96
CA GLY A 18 -5.35 -8.34 0.81
C GLY A 18 -3.93 -8.26 0.25
N PHE A 19 -3.05 -9.21 0.59
CA PHE A 19 -1.70 -9.19 0.03
C PHE A 19 -1.22 -10.59 -0.37
N SER A 20 -0.22 -10.62 -1.26
CA SER A 20 0.43 -11.85 -1.70
C SER A 20 1.69 -12.12 -0.89
N GLN A 21 2.04 -13.39 -0.74
CA GLN A 21 3.29 -13.80 -0.12
C GLN A 21 4.49 -13.46 -1.00
N ILE A 22 4.35 -13.72 -2.30
CA ILE A 22 5.44 -13.55 -3.26
C ILE A 22 4.89 -12.87 -4.49
N VAL A 23 5.63 -11.91 -5.02
CA VAL A 23 5.37 -11.35 -6.33
C VAL A 23 6.67 -11.41 -7.13
N VAL A 24 6.58 -12.01 -8.32
CA VAL A 24 7.68 -12.02 -9.30
C VAL A 24 7.28 -11.06 -10.41
N SER A 25 8.09 -10.05 -10.65
CA SER A 25 7.84 -9.06 -11.69
C SER A 25 8.99 -9.02 -12.67
N GLN A 26 8.66 -8.78 -13.93
CA GLN A 26 9.64 -8.68 -15.01
C GLN A 26 9.27 -7.49 -15.88
N GLY A 27 10.25 -6.65 -16.17
CA GLY A 27 10.07 -5.43 -16.96
C GLY A 27 11.35 -4.64 -17.00
N SER A 28 11.35 -3.54 -17.73
CA SER A 28 12.57 -2.76 -17.99
C SER A 28 12.70 -1.50 -17.11
N ARG A 29 11.63 -1.07 -16.46
CA ARG A 29 11.63 0.15 -15.65
C ARG A 29 11.18 -0.14 -14.23
N ILE A 30 11.97 0.35 -13.28
CA ILE A 30 11.65 0.24 -11.86
C ILE A 30 11.06 1.58 -11.41
N VAL A 31 9.92 1.52 -10.72
CA VAL A 31 9.23 2.69 -10.18
C VAL A 31 9.31 2.63 -8.67
N SER A 32 9.88 3.68 -8.07
CA SER A 32 9.91 3.84 -6.62
C SER A 32 9.00 5.02 -6.26
N ILE A 33 8.01 4.77 -5.42
CA ILE A 33 7.07 5.81 -5.00
C ILE A 33 7.30 6.09 -3.52
N SER A 34 7.56 7.36 -3.22
CA SER A 34 7.70 7.81 -1.84
C SER A 34 6.49 7.44 -0.99
N GLY A 35 6.69 7.32 0.31
CA GLY A 35 5.60 7.06 1.22
C GLY A 35 4.47 8.06 1.05
N GLN A 36 3.27 7.54 0.81
CA GLN A 36 2.07 8.36 0.66
C GLN A 36 1.30 8.36 1.97
N VAL A 37 0.89 9.53 2.36
CA VAL A 37 0.07 9.76 3.56
C VAL A 37 -1.26 10.39 3.16
N ALA A 38 -2.18 10.47 4.09
CA ALA A 38 -3.54 10.97 3.82
C ALA A 38 -3.58 12.50 3.84
N TRP A 39 -3.04 13.11 2.83
CA TRP A 39 -3.18 14.54 2.60
C TRP A 39 -3.48 14.84 1.13
N ASP A 40 -4.02 16.04 0.88
CA ASP A 40 -4.32 16.49 -0.47
C ASP A 40 -3.14 17.29 -1.07
N GLU A 41 -3.33 17.84 -2.25
CA GLU A 41 -2.30 18.61 -2.97
C GLU A 41 -1.90 19.89 -2.26
N ARG A 42 -2.68 20.34 -1.27
CA ARG A 42 -2.38 21.52 -0.46
C ARG A 42 -1.74 21.13 0.88
N GLY A 43 -1.51 19.84 1.10
CA GLY A 43 -0.96 19.34 2.36
C GLY A 43 -1.95 19.33 3.51
N GLN A 44 -3.25 19.37 3.22
CA GLN A 44 -4.29 19.27 4.25
C GLN A 44 -4.61 17.82 4.54
N ILE A 45 -4.69 17.49 5.83
CA ILE A 45 -4.95 16.11 6.27
C ILE A 45 -6.36 15.68 5.92
N VAL A 46 -6.49 14.49 5.34
CA VAL A 46 -7.78 13.86 5.05
C VAL A 46 -8.02 12.78 6.09
N GLY A 47 -9.14 12.87 6.81
CA GLY A 47 -9.53 11.88 7.82
C GLY A 47 -8.73 11.93 9.11
N PRO A 48 -8.64 13.10 9.79
CA PRO A 48 -7.97 13.16 11.09
C PRO A 48 -8.57 12.14 12.06
N GLY A 49 -7.70 11.34 12.70
CA GLY A 49 -8.13 10.33 13.67
C GLY A 49 -8.81 9.09 13.08
N ASP A 50 -8.90 8.98 11.77
CA ASP A 50 -9.65 7.91 11.08
C ASP A 50 -8.71 7.07 10.21
N LEU A 51 -8.29 5.92 10.71
CA LEU A 51 -7.36 5.03 10.00
C LEU A 51 -7.94 4.55 8.67
N ARG A 52 -9.24 4.25 8.60
CA ARG A 52 -9.87 3.79 7.35
C ARG A 52 -9.80 4.88 6.29
N ARG A 53 -10.21 6.07 6.64
CA ARG A 53 -10.19 7.22 5.72
C ARG A 53 -8.77 7.52 5.26
N GLN A 54 -7.81 7.47 6.17
CA GLN A 54 -6.42 7.72 5.83
C GLN A 54 -5.82 6.63 4.95
N THR A 55 -6.15 5.36 5.22
CA THR A 55 -5.69 4.25 4.39
C THR A 55 -6.19 4.40 2.96
N PHE A 56 -7.48 4.65 2.79
CA PHE A 56 -8.07 4.80 1.46
C PHE A 56 -7.46 5.99 0.73
N ARG A 57 -7.24 7.11 1.42
CA ARG A 57 -6.61 8.27 0.79
C ARG A 57 -5.17 8.02 0.38
N ALA A 58 -4.39 7.36 1.23
CA ALA A 58 -3.01 7.00 0.88
C ALA A 58 -2.97 6.12 -0.37
N LEU A 59 -3.89 5.15 -0.48
CA LEU A 59 -3.99 4.28 -1.65
C LEU A 59 -4.44 5.05 -2.90
N GLU A 60 -5.35 6.00 -2.76
CA GLU A 60 -5.73 6.90 -3.86
C GLU A 60 -4.53 7.72 -4.35
N ASN A 61 -3.69 8.20 -3.43
CA ASN A 61 -2.48 8.93 -3.76
C ASN A 61 -1.48 8.03 -4.51
N LEU A 62 -1.35 6.77 -4.11
CA LEU A 62 -0.52 5.80 -4.84
C LEU A 62 -1.05 5.57 -6.26
N GLU A 63 -2.36 5.49 -6.42
CA GLU A 63 -2.98 5.34 -7.74
C GLU A 63 -2.64 6.53 -8.64
N THR A 64 -2.74 7.74 -8.10
CA THR A 64 -2.36 8.97 -8.81
C THR A 64 -0.88 8.92 -9.23
N ALA A 65 0.00 8.51 -8.32
CA ALA A 65 1.44 8.39 -8.60
C ALA A 65 1.70 7.35 -9.69
N MET A 66 1.05 6.20 -9.64
CA MET A 66 1.23 5.15 -10.65
C MET A 66 0.78 5.62 -12.03
N ARG A 67 -0.34 6.32 -12.12
CA ARG A 67 -0.79 6.88 -13.40
C ARG A 67 0.22 7.87 -13.96
N ALA A 68 0.79 8.72 -13.12
CA ALA A 68 1.83 9.66 -13.54
C ALA A 68 3.08 8.94 -14.04
N ALA A 69 3.39 7.78 -13.51
CA ALA A 69 4.52 6.96 -13.95
C ALA A 69 4.23 6.15 -15.22
N GLY A 70 2.99 6.12 -15.67
CA GLY A 70 2.60 5.38 -16.86
C GLY A 70 2.10 3.96 -16.59
N GLY A 71 1.72 3.66 -15.35
CA GLY A 71 1.22 2.34 -14.96
C GLY A 71 -0.10 2.40 -14.20
N THR A 72 -0.44 1.31 -13.55
CA THR A 72 -1.64 1.18 -12.71
C THR A 72 -1.26 0.57 -11.38
N LEU A 73 -2.19 0.55 -10.43
CA LEU A 73 -2.00 -0.13 -9.15
C LEU A 73 -1.66 -1.62 -9.34
N GLY A 74 -2.17 -2.25 -10.39
CA GLY A 74 -1.88 -3.65 -10.70
C GLY A 74 -0.41 -3.93 -11.02
N ASP A 75 0.37 -2.92 -11.31
CA ASP A 75 1.80 -3.05 -11.59
C ASP A 75 2.66 -2.99 -10.34
N ILE A 76 2.10 -2.69 -9.20
CA ILE A 76 2.83 -2.60 -7.94
C ILE A 76 3.23 -4.01 -7.49
N ALA A 77 4.53 -4.19 -7.27
CA ALA A 77 5.09 -5.47 -6.82
C ALA A 77 5.06 -5.59 -5.29
N SER A 78 5.37 -4.50 -4.58
CA SER A 78 5.42 -4.54 -3.12
C SER A 78 5.04 -3.20 -2.51
N LEU A 79 4.50 -3.30 -1.29
CA LEU A 79 4.19 -2.15 -0.44
C LEU A 79 4.90 -2.32 0.90
N ARG A 80 5.35 -1.20 1.47
CA ARG A 80 5.67 -1.11 2.90
C ARG A 80 4.65 -0.20 3.54
N ILE A 81 4.02 -0.72 4.58
CA ILE A 81 2.90 -0.07 5.25
C ILE A 81 3.32 0.22 6.68
N TYR A 82 3.45 1.51 6.99
CA TYR A 82 3.84 1.99 8.31
C TYR A 82 2.60 2.49 9.03
N ILE A 83 2.33 1.91 10.21
CA ILE A 83 1.15 2.24 11.02
C ILE A 83 1.63 2.73 12.37
N VAL A 84 1.13 3.91 12.79
CA VAL A 84 1.53 4.45 14.08
C VAL A 84 1.02 3.57 15.22
N GLN A 85 1.78 3.52 16.31
CA GLN A 85 1.49 2.68 17.48
C GLN A 85 0.07 2.92 18.00
N ALA A 86 -0.41 4.16 17.96
CA ALA A 86 -1.75 4.50 18.43
C ALA A 86 -2.87 3.84 17.63
N ALA A 87 -2.60 3.39 16.40
CA ALA A 87 -3.60 2.79 15.50
C ALA A 87 -3.38 1.30 15.26
N ILE A 88 -2.33 0.70 15.87
CA ILE A 88 -1.92 -0.67 15.54
C ILE A 88 -2.85 -1.75 16.10
N ASP A 89 -3.69 -1.41 17.08
CA ASP A 89 -4.54 -2.39 17.75
C ASP A 89 -5.66 -2.93 16.84
N ASP A 90 -6.07 -2.16 15.85
CA ASP A 90 -7.09 -2.59 14.89
C ASP A 90 -6.68 -2.19 13.49
N THR A 91 -6.10 -3.13 12.75
CA THR A 91 -5.63 -2.93 11.39
C THR A 91 -6.62 -3.41 10.32
N ARG A 92 -7.85 -3.76 10.70
CA ARG A 92 -8.88 -4.15 9.73
C ARG A 92 -9.11 -3.10 8.64
N PRO A 93 -9.07 -1.78 8.94
CA PRO A 93 -9.19 -0.77 7.89
C PRO A 93 -8.11 -0.88 6.80
N VAL A 94 -6.89 -1.27 7.18
CA VAL A 94 -5.78 -1.46 6.23
C VAL A 94 -6.07 -2.67 5.33
N ARG A 95 -6.47 -3.79 5.92
CA ARG A 95 -6.90 -4.97 5.17
C ARG A 95 -8.00 -4.62 4.17
N ASP A 96 -9.02 -3.90 4.62
CA ASP A 96 -10.15 -3.55 3.78
C ASP A 96 -9.73 -2.66 2.60
N GLY A 97 -8.80 -1.73 2.84
CA GLY A 97 -8.23 -0.90 1.78
C GLY A 97 -7.48 -1.74 0.75
N LEU A 98 -6.64 -2.65 1.20
CA LEU A 98 -5.88 -3.52 0.29
C LEU A 98 -6.82 -4.39 -0.55
N LEU A 99 -7.84 -4.99 0.08
CA LEU A 99 -8.82 -5.80 -0.65
C LEU A 99 -9.58 -4.97 -1.69
N ALA A 100 -9.89 -3.71 -1.37
CA ALA A 100 -10.62 -2.84 -2.28
C ALA A 100 -9.78 -2.38 -3.47
N PHE A 101 -8.51 -2.03 -3.23
CA PHE A 101 -7.66 -1.45 -4.28
C PHE A 101 -6.87 -2.50 -5.08
N PHE A 102 -6.65 -3.68 -4.53
CA PHE A 102 -5.90 -4.77 -5.16
C PHE A 102 -6.70 -6.06 -5.18
N PRO A 103 -7.82 -6.10 -5.93
CA PRO A 103 -8.69 -7.30 -5.93
C PRO A 103 -8.04 -8.52 -6.59
N ASP A 104 -7.09 -8.30 -7.53
CA ASP A 104 -6.44 -9.38 -8.27
C ASP A 104 -4.94 -9.29 -8.15
N ASN A 105 -4.27 -10.41 -7.91
CA ASN A 105 -2.81 -10.49 -7.81
C ASN A 105 -2.25 -9.36 -6.93
N PRO A 106 -2.65 -9.29 -5.66
CA PRO A 106 -2.21 -8.19 -4.81
C PRO A 106 -0.70 -8.19 -4.59
N PRO A 107 -0.12 -7.02 -4.27
CA PRO A 107 1.32 -6.93 -4.03
C PRO A 107 1.74 -7.69 -2.78
N ALA A 108 3.03 -7.99 -2.70
CA ALA A 108 3.64 -8.40 -1.44
C ALA A 108 3.67 -7.19 -0.51
N THR A 109 3.55 -7.41 0.79
CA THR A 109 3.52 -6.31 1.76
C THR A 109 4.33 -6.64 3.00
N THR A 110 4.78 -5.59 3.67
CA THR A 110 5.28 -5.66 5.04
C THR A 110 4.56 -4.57 5.84
N TRP A 111 4.00 -4.93 7.00
CA TRP A 111 3.29 -4.01 7.88
C TRP A 111 4.16 -3.74 9.09
N ILE A 112 4.43 -2.47 9.36
CA ILE A 112 5.42 -2.05 10.36
C ILE A 112 4.77 -1.06 11.32
N GLY A 113 4.77 -1.40 12.61
CA GLY A 113 4.36 -0.46 13.64
C GLY A 113 5.49 0.54 13.92
N VAL A 114 5.16 1.83 13.96
CA VAL A 114 6.12 2.90 14.23
C VAL A 114 5.60 3.81 15.34
N PRO A 115 6.49 4.47 16.10
CA PRO A 115 6.04 5.40 17.15
C PRO A 115 5.28 6.60 16.60
N GLY A 116 5.66 7.10 15.44
CA GLY A 116 5.04 8.25 14.78
C GLY A 116 5.56 8.41 13.37
N LEU A 117 4.91 9.27 12.62
CA LEU A 117 5.28 9.63 11.25
C LEU A 117 5.71 11.09 11.21
N ALA A 118 5.90 11.65 10.01
CA ALA A 118 6.44 12.99 9.86
C ALA A 118 5.59 14.08 10.53
N ARG A 119 4.28 13.84 10.67
CA ARG A 119 3.38 14.74 11.40
C ARG A 119 2.52 13.92 12.36
N PRO A 120 2.11 14.51 13.50
CA PRO A 120 1.31 13.78 14.50
C PRO A 120 -0.03 13.25 13.97
N GLU A 121 -0.61 13.90 12.98
CA GLU A 121 -1.91 13.53 12.44
C GLU A 121 -1.85 12.32 11.52
N PHE A 122 -0.67 11.96 11.00
CA PHE A 122 -0.55 10.80 10.10
C PHE A 122 -0.63 9.50 10.89
N LEU A 123 -1.61 8.67 10.55
CA LEU A 123 -1.78 7.35 11.18
C LEU A 123 -1.17 6.23 10.35
N ILE A 124 -0.99 6.45 9.05
CA ILE A 124 -0.49 5.45 8.13
C ILE A 124 0.32 6.12 7.02
N GLU A 125 1.35 5.44 6.56
CA GLU A 125 2.15 5.82 5.40
C GLU A 125 2.43 4.58 4.58
N ILE A 126 2.26 4.66 3.26
CA ILE A 126 2.41 3.51 2.37
C ILE A 126 3.37 3.89 1.24
N GLU A 127 4.49 3.17 1.14
CA GLU A 127 5.40 3.30 0.01
C GLU A 127 5.26 2.12 -0.93
N ALA A 128 5.58 2.32 -2.19
CA ALA A 128 5.37 1.32 -3.21
C ALA A 128 6.58 1.16 -4.13
N PHE A 129 6.72 -0.05 -4.62
CA PHE A 129 7.71 -0.43 -5.61
C PHE A 129 6.99 -1.15 -6.74
N ALA A 130 7.22 -0.74 -7.98
CA ALA A 130 6.56 -1.32 -9.15
C ALA A 130 7.57 -1.55 -10.27
N VAL A 131 7.19 -2.41 -11.21
CA VAL A 131 7.98 -2.70 -12.40
C VAL A 131 7.10 -2.50 -13.62
N LEU A 132 7.58 -1.72 -14.57
CA LEU A 132 6.91 -1.45 -15.84
C LEU A 132 7.78 -1.87 -17.03
N ASP A 133 7.19 -1.96 -18.21
CA ASP A 133 7.93 -2.22 -19.46
C ASP A 133 8.74 -1.02 -19.92
#